data_542e6218ac6fa6875cbc9e053fa6b992
#
_entry.id   542e6218ac6fa6875cbc9e053fa6b992
#
_cell.length_a   1.000
_cell.length_b   1.000
_cell.length_c   1.000
_cell.angle_alpha   90.00
_cell.angle_beta   90.00
_cell.angle_gamma   90.00
#
_symmetry.space_group_name_H-M   'P 1'
#
loop_
_entity.id
_entity.type
_entity.pdbx_description
1 polymer ?
#
loop_
_entity_poly.entity_id
_entity_poly.type
_entity_poly.pdbx_seq_one_letter_code
_entity_poly.pdbx_strand_id
1 'polypeptide(L)'
;MPKIYQYLNFSIYIYTNDHLPLHVHIFIQDRQVKAELLWVKNELKILFKKVSRYNALTSAECKEVAIFVKQYEKKIKEKWDKIMYYNQPVKAEVIKKKI
;
A
#
# COMPACT_ATOMS: atom_id res chain seq x y z
N MET A 1 -9.39 -4.15 9.38
CA MET A 1 -8.62 -3.63 8.24
C MET A 1 -7.56 -4.63 7.83
N PRO A 2 -7.69 -5.16 6.64
CA PRO A 2 -6.80 -6.24 6.22
C PRO A 2 -5.39 -5.75 5.91
N LYS A 3 -4.44 -6.42 6.52
CA LYS A 3 -3.03 -6.28 6.17
C LYS A 3 -2.76 -7.16 4.96
N ILE A 4 -2.09 -6.61 3.96
CA ILE A 4 -1.81 -7.36 2.73
C ILE A 4 -0.33 -7.73 2.59
N TYR A 5 0.56 -6.92 3.15
CA TYR A 5 2.01 -7.19 3.11
C TYR A 5 2.69 -6.71 4.37
N GLN A 6 3.70 -7.46 4.77
CA GLN A 6 4.75 -6.99 5.66
C GLN A 6 6.04 -7.02 4.85
N TYR A 7 6.47 -5.85 4.39
CA TYR A 7 7.71 -5.70 3.64
C TYR A 7 8.75 -5.03 4.53
N LEU A 8 9.72 -5.80 5.02
CA LEU A 8 10.72 -5.31 5.98
C LEU A 8 10.00 -4.64 7.16
N ASN A 9 10.25 -3.37 7.43
CA ASN A 9 9.60 -2.63 8.51
C ASN A 9 8.27 -1.99 8.09
N PHE A 10 7.89 -2.13 6.80
CA PHE A 10 6.65 -1.54 6.30
C PHE A 10 5.49 -2.51 6.46
N SER A 11 4.42 -2.03 7.09
CA SER A 11 3.15 -2.77 7.16
C SER A 11 2.18 -2.12 6.20
N ILE A 12 1.61 -2.91 5.28
CA ILE A 12 0.78 -2.39 4.20
C ILE A 12 -0.62 -2.95 4.34
N TYR A 13 -1.61 -2.05 4.40
CA TYR A 13 -3.02 -2.37 4.67
C TYR A 13 -3.91 -1.80 3.57
N ILE A 14 -5.07 -2.45 3.38
CA ILE A 14 -6.19 -1.91 2.63
C ILE A 14 -7.34 -1.71 3.62
N TYR A 15 -7.93 -0.50 3.64
CA TYR A 15 -9.07 -0.22 4.49
C TYR A 15 -10.34 -0.54 3.72
N THR A 16 -11.21 -1.36 4.30
CA THR A 16 -12.39 -1.89 3.59
C THR A 16 -13.47 -0.85 3.33
N ASN A 17 -13.48 0.24 4.06
CA ASN A 17 -14.44 1.33 3.85
C ASN A 17 -13.91 2.45 2.96
N ASP A 18 -12.74 2.27 2.37
CA ASP A 18 -12.17 3.24 1.45
C ASP A 18 -12.76 3.06 0.05
N HIS A 19 -12.67 4.12 -0.73
CA HIS A 19 -13.18 4.16 -2.10
C HIS A 19 -12.05 4.43 -3.08
N LEU A 20 -12.38 4.41 -4.38
CA LEU A 20 -11.43 4.77 -5.42
C LEU A 20 -10.96 6.22 -5.25
N PRO A 21 -9.73 6.56 -5.63
CA PRO A 21 -8.77 5.70 -6.33
C PRO A 21 -8.17 4.62 -5.44
N LEU A 22 -7.65 3.56 -6.06
CA LEU A 22 -6.98 2.48 -5.35
C LEU A 22 -5.84 3.06 -4.52
N HIS A 23 -5.80 2.73 -3.25
CA HIS A 23 -4.73 3.19 -2.38
C HIS A 23 -4.47 2.19 -1.27
N VAL A 24 -3.28 2.27 -0.71
CA VAL A 24 -2.88 1.45 0.43
C VAL A 24 -2.41 2.36 1.56
N HIS A 25 -2.52 1.88 2.77
CA HIS A 25 -2.02 2.55 3.97
C HIS A 25 -0.73 1.88 4.38
N ILE A 26 0.33 2.67 4.55
CA ILE A 26 1.66 2.17 4.82
C ILE A 26 2.13 2.71 6.16
N PHE A 27 2.46 1.79 7.07
CA PHE A 27 2.91 2.12 8.41
C PHE A 27 4.37 1.74 8.60
N ILE A 28 5.09 2.57 9.34
CA ILE A 28 6.32 2.20 10.02
C ILE A 28 6.10 2.58 11.48
N GLN A 29 5.98 1.58 12.35
CA GLN A 29 5.63 1.80 13.76
C GLN A 29 4.34 2.62 13.86
N ASP A 30 4.39 3.81 14.46
CA ASP A 30 3.22 4.68 14.64
C ASP A 30 3.10 5.77 13.57
N ARG A 31 3.97 5.75 12.55
CA ARG A 31 3.91 6.70 11.44
C ARG A 31 3.18 6.08 10.26
N GLN A 32 2.47 6.88 9.51
CA GLN A 32 1.63 6.40 8.43
C GLN A 32 1.59 7.37 7.25
N VAL A 33 1.52 6.82 6.05
CA VAL A 33 1.14 7.58 4.85
C VAL A 33 0.12 6.77 4.05
N LYS A 34 -0.66 7.47 3.24
CA LYS A 34 -1.53 6.87 2.25
C LYS A 34 -0.85 6.96 0.90
N ALA A 35 -0.78 5.86 0.18
CA ALA A 35 -0.22 5.81 -1.16
C ALA A 35 -1.32 5.53 -2.15
N GLU A 36 -1.67 6.54 -2.98
CA GLU A 36 -2.64 6.38 -4.05
C GLU A 36 -1.94 5.86 -5.30
N LEU A 37 -2.52 4.83 -5.91
CA LEU A 37 -1.97 4.20 -7.10
C LEU A 37 -2.79 4.65 -8.31
N LEU A 38 -2.13 5.35 -9.22
CA LEU A 38 -2.77 5.90 -10.41
C LEU A 38 -2.03 5.42 -11.65
N TRP A 39 -2.77 4.88 -12.61
CA TRP A 39 -2.18 4.44 -13.87
C TRP A 39 -2.45 5.50 -14.93
N VAL A 40 -1.37 6.09 -15.44
CA VAL A 40 -1.43 7.09 -16.51
C VAL A 40 -0.67 6.54 -17.70
N LYS A 41 -1.35 6.33 -18.82
CA LYS A 41 -0.77 5.75 -20.03
C LYS A 41 -0.06 4.42 -19.75
N ASN A 42 -0.71 3.56 -18.95
CA ASN A 42 -0.20 2.26 -18.52
C ASN A 42 1.03 2.30 -17.63
N GLU A 43 1.38 3.48 -17.11
CA GLU A 43 2.46 3.64 -16.17
C GLU A 43 1.91 3.94 -14.78
N LEU A 44 2.39 3.24 -13.77
CA LEU A 44 1.97 3.45 -12.40
C LEU A 44 2.61 4.70 -11.82
N LYS A 45 1.78 5.61 -11.34
CA LYS A 45 2.20 6.76 -10.54
C LYS A 45 1.71 6.56 -9.12
N ILE A 46 2.58 6.81 -8.16
CA ILE A 46 2.24 6.69 -6.74
C ILE A 46 2.25 8.08 -6.11
N LEU A 47 1.12 8.44 -5.51
CA LEU A 47 0.98 9.73 -4.85
C LEU A 47 0.87 9.49 -3.35
N PHE A 48 1.85 9.95 -2.60
CA PHE A 48 1.85 9.83 -1.14
C PHE A 48 1.12 11.01 -0.52
N LYS A 49 0.21 10.71 0.40
CA LYS A 49 -0.57 11.72 1.12
C LYS A 49 -0.46 11.51 2.62
N LYS A 50 -0.39 12.62 3.34
CA LYS A 50 -0.37 12.59 4.80
C LYS A 50 -1.72 12.11 5.34
N VAL A 51 -1.68 11.30 6.39
CA VAL A 51 -2.88 10.86 7.10
C VAL A 51 -3.01 11.70 8.37
N SER A 52 -4.21 12.24 8.60
CA SER A 52 -4.49 13.08 9.77
C SER A 52 -4.12 12.35 11.06
N ARG A 53 -3.49 13.08 12.00
CA ARG A 53 -3.08 12.59 13.33
C ARG A 53 -1.89 11.64 13.32
N TYR A 54 -1.29 11.40 12.16
CA TYR A 54 -0.09 10.56 12.07
C TYR A 54 1.08 11.37 11.55
N ASN A 55 2.26 11.09 12.06
CA ASN A 55 3.49 11.56 11.46
C ASN A 55 3.72 10.80 10.16
N ALA A 56 4.22 11.48 9.16
CA ALA A 56 4.46 10.89 7.85
C ALA A 56 5.77 10.10 7.84
N LEU A 57 5.90 9.22 6.86
CA LEU A 57 7.17 8.59 6.55
C LEU A 57 8.11 9.62 5.94
N THR A 58 9.42 9.37 6.04
CA THR A 58 10.42 10.24 5.40
C THR A 58 10.40 10.05 3.89
N SER A 59 11.03 10.99 3.16
CA SER A 59 11.17 10.87 1.70
C SER A 59 11.92 9.60 1.30
N ALA A 60 12.96 9.24 2.05
CA ALA A 60 13.73 8.01 1.78
C ALA A 60 12.87 6.76 1.96
N GLU A 61 12.06 6.73 3.02
CA GLU A 61 11.15 5.61 3.27
C GLU A 61 10.08 5.51 2.18
N CYS A 62 9.53 6.63 1.75
CA CYS A 62 8.55 6.65 0.65
C CYS A 62 9.17 6.13 -0.65
N LYS A 63 10.39 6.51 -0.96
CA LYS A 63 11.08 5.99 -2.14
C LYS A 63 11.30 4.49 -2.07
N GLU A 64 11.69 4.00 -0.90
CA GLU A 64 11.93 2.58 -0.70
C GLU A 64 10.66 1.76 -0.88
N VAL A 65 9.57 2.16 -0.24
CA VAL A 65 8.32 1.43 -0.35
C VAL A 65 7.67 1.59 -1.73
N ALA A 66 7.92 2.71 -2.42
CA ALA A 66 7.43 2.91 -3.78
C ALA A 66 8.00 1.86 -4.74
N ILE A 67 9.27 1.51 -4.59
CA ILE A 67 9.90 0.46 -5.40
C ILE A 67 9.17 -0.87 -5.19
N PHE A 68 8.88 -1.21 -3.94
CA PHE A 68 8.12 -2.41 -3.61
C PHE A 68 6.71 -2.38 -4.23
N VAL A 69 6.00 -1.29 -4.06
CA VAL A 69 4.63 -1.15 -4.57
C VAL A 69 4.60 -1.29 -6.10
N LYS A 70 5.57 -0.68 -6.79
CA LYS A 70 5.65 -0.80 -8.26
C LYS A 70 5.92 -2.23 -8.70
N GLN A 71 6.79 -2.93 -8.00
CA GLN A 71 7.10 -4.31 -8.35
C GLN A 71 5.91 -5.24 -8.11
N TYR A 72 5.14 -4.96 -7.08
CA TYR A 72 4.00 -5.79 -6.67
C TYR A 72 2.65 -5.22 -7.11
N GLU A 73 2.64 -4.27 -8.05
CA GLU A 73 1.41 -3.56 -8.40
C GLU A 73 0.26 -4.48 -8.81
N LYS A 74 0.56 -5.51 -9.60
CA LYS A 74 -0.48 -6.45 -10.06
C LYS A 74 -1.04 -7.26 -8.91
N LYS A 75 -0.19 -7.71 -8.00
CA LYS A 75 -0.61 -8.48 -6.83
C LYS A 75 -1.39 -7.60 -5.85
N ILE A 76 -0.98 -6.36 -5.69
CA ILE A 76 -1.70 -5.40 -4.83
C ILE A 76 -3.08 -5.14 -5.40
N LYS A 77 -3.20 -4.91 -6.71
CA LYS A 77 -4.47 -4.70 -7.37
C LYS A 77 -5.38 -5.92 -7.23
N GLU A 78 -4.83 -7.11 -7.38
CA GLU A 78 -5.55 -8.36 -7.20
C GLU A 78 -6.11 -8.49 -5.78
N LYS A 79 -5.30 -8.20 -4.77
CA LYS A 79 -5.75 -8.21 -3.38
C LYS A 79 -6.80 -7.15 -3.12
N TRP A 80 -6.65 -5.95 -3.69
CA TRP A 80 -7.65 -4.90 -3.61
C TRP A 80 -8.98 -5.36 -4.18
N ASP A 81 -8.97 -5.97 -5.38
CA ASP A 81 -10.18 -6.46 -6.01
C ASP A 81 -10.87 -7.52 -5.16
N LYS A 82 -10.10 -8.46 -4.59
CA LYS A 82 -10.66 -9.50 -3.72
C LYS A 82 -11.35 -8.91 -2.50
N ILE A 83 -10.75 -7.91 -1.88
CA ILE A 83 -11.30 -7.27 -0.68
C ILE A 83 -12.52 -6.41 -1.02
N MET A 84 -12.39 -5.55 -2.03
CA MET A 84 -13.36 -4.49 -2.29
C MET A 84 -14.53 -4.92 -3.15
N TYR A 85 -14.30 -5.82 -4.12
CA TYR A 85 -15.34 -6.23 -5.06
C TYR A 85 -15.88 -7.62 -4.80
N TYR A 86 -15.04 -8.52 -4.30
CA TYR A 86 -15.48 -9.91 -4.09
C TYR A 86 -15.69 -10.25 -2.62
N ASN A 87 -15.42 -9.31 -1.74
CA ASN A 87 -15.57 -9.48 -0.28
C ASN A 87 -14.89 -10.75 0.22
N GLN A 88 -13.72 -11.06 -0.32
CA GLN A 88 -12.95 -12.24 0.04
C GLN A 88 -11.81 -11.87 0.98
N PRO A 89 -11.50 -12.72 1.96
CA PRO A 89 -10.32 -12.49 2.80
C PRO A 89 -9.05 -12.67 1.98
N VAL A 90 -8.01 -11.91 2.34
CA VAL A 90 -6.68 -12.09 1.76
C VAL A 90 -5.69 -12.38 2.86
N LYS A 91 -4.67 -13.14 2.53
CA LYS A 91 -3.60 -13.49 3.45
C LYS A 91 -2.48 -12.46 3.33
N ALA A 92 -1.99 -11.98 4.49
CA ALA A 92 -0.81 -11.11 4.50
C ALA A 92 0.42 -11.92 4.12
N GLU A 93 1.21 -11.40 3.20
CA GLU A 93 2.47 -12.01 2.80
C GLU A 93 3.62 -11.26 3.44
N VAL A 94 4.63 -12.01 3.90
CA VAL A 94 5.82 -11.43 4.52
C VAL A 94 6.96 -11.50 3.53
N ILE A 95 7.50 -10.34 3.19
CA ILE A 95 8.64 -10.21 2.27
C ILE A 95 9.83 -9.73 3.08
N LYS A 96 10.78 -10.61 3.30
CA LYS A 96 11.93 -10.33 4.17
C LYS A 96 13.16 -9.83 3.42
N LYS A 97 13.16 -9.95 2.11
CA LYS A 97 14.29 -9.56 1.29
C LYS A 97 14.03 -8.21 0.65
N LYS A 98 15.00 -7.31 0.76
CA LYS A 98 14.90 -6.00 0.13
C LYS A 98 14.91 -6.13 -1.39
N ILE A 99 14.03 -5.37 -2.01
CA ILE A 99 13.90 -5.30 -3.47
C ILE A 99 14.82 -4.23 -4.04
#